data_df377b3db842c48cfe9ff7765e1f2002
#
_entry.id   df377b3db842c48cfe9ff7765e1f2002
#
_cell.length_a   1.000
_cell.length_b   1.000
_cell.length_c   1.000
_cell.angle_alpha   90.00
_cell.angle_beta   90.00
_cell.angle_gamma   90.00
#
_symmetry.space_group_name_H-M   'P 1'
#
loop_
_entity.id
_entity.type
_entity.pdbx_description
1 polymer ?
#
loop_
_entity_poly.entity_id
_entity_poly.type
_entity_poly.pdbx_seq_one_letter_code
_entity_poly.pdbx_strand_id
1 'polypeptide(L)'
;TGARNQPIYMTTSYVFDDAQHAENRFNLSDAGPIYTRLTNPTQQALEDRLASLECGVAAVTFASGMAAETAAILNLASAGDHIVTSPRLYGGTETLFQVTLPRLGINATFVDDPDDPASWQSAIQPNTKALYAETFGNPIADILDIPAVAEVAHANQVPLIVDNTMALSLIHI
;
A
#
# COMPACT_ATOMS: atom_id res chain seq x y z
N THR A 1 22.22 -13.94 15.69
CA THR A 1 22.46 -13.72 17.13
C THR A 1 22.28 -14.98 17.97
N GLY A 2 21.66 -16.05 17.46
CA GLY A 2 21.28 -17.24 18.21
C GLY A 2 20.10 -17.03 19.19
N ALA A 3 19.46 -15.89 19.17
CA ALA A 3 18.27 -15.61 19.97
C ALA A 3 17.06 -16.39 19.43
N ARG A 4 16.20 -16.88 20.34
CA ARG A 4 14.95 -17.58 19.96
C ARG A 4 13.87 -16.61 19.49
N ASN A 5 13.86 -15.38 20.02
CA ASN A 5 12.96 -14.32 19.61
C ASN A 5 13.72 -13.28 18.80
N GLN A 6 13.01 -12.55 17.94
CA GLN A 6 13.57 -11.42 17.22
C GLN A 6 14.05 -10.34 18.21
N PRO A 7 15.34 -9.97 18.23
CA PRO A 7 15.83 -8.87 19.04
C PRO A 7 15.21 -7.53 18.62
N ILE A 8 15.05 -6.62 19.58
CA ILE A 8 14.61 -5.24 19.29
C ILE A 8 15.87 -4.39 19.03
N TYR A 9 16.00 -3.89 17.82
CA TYR A 9 17.12 -3.04 17.39
C TYR A 9 16.77 -1.57 17.58
N MET A 10 17.00 -1.05 18.77
CA MET A 10 16.78 0.37 19.12
C MET A 10 17.99 1.22 18.70
N THR A 11 18.19 1.37 17.40
CA THR A 11 19.30 2.14 16.85
C THR A 11 18.87 2.96 15.66
N THR A 12 19.58 4.05 15.38
CA THR A 12 19.34 4.92 14.23
C THR A 12 20.17 4.48 13.03
N SER A 13 21.45 4.10 13.26
CA SER A 13 22.42 3.78 12.22
C SER A 13 23.18 2.51 12.57
N TYR A 14 23.88 1.98 11.58
CA TYR A 14 24.65 0.75 11.68
C TYR A 14 26.10 1.00 11.31
N VAL A 15 27.02 0.22 11.88
CA VAL A 15 28.45 0.30 11.58
C VAL A 15 28.77 -0.48 10.31
N PHE A 16 29.78 -0.05 9.61
CA PHE A 16 30.35 -0.73 8.46
C PHE A 16 31.78 -1.21 8.81
N ASP A 17 32.20 -2.30 8.20
CA ASP A 17 33.54 -2.86 8.44
C ASP A 17 34.64 -1.96 7.88
N ASP A 18 34.36 -1.38 6.69
CA ASP A 18 35.26 -0.46 5.99
C ASP A 18 34.48 0.43 5.00
N ALA A 19 35.18 1.30 4.28
CA ALA A 19 34.59 2.22 3.30
C ALA A 19 33.98 1.47 2.10
N GLN A 20 34.56 0.37 1.68
CA GLN A 20 34.03 -0.44 0.57
C GLN A 20 32.73 -1.14 0.95
N HIS A 21 32.64 -1.65 2.18
CA HIS A 21 31.39 -2.21 2.72
C HIS A 21 30.30 -1.14 2.77
N ALA A 22 30.61 0.07 3.22
CA ALA A 22 29.67 1.18 3.21
C ALA A 22 29.19 1.50 1.78
N GLU A 23 30.09 1.64 0.82
CA GLU A 23 29.78 1.88 -0.59
C GLU A 23 28.85 0.79 -1.15
N ASN A 24 29.16 -0.47 -0.91
CA ASN A 24 28.35 -1.60 -1.38
C ASN A 24 26.93 -1.58 -0.80
N ARG A 25 26.75 -1.20 0.47
CA ARG A 25 25.44 -1.03 1.12
C ARG A 25 24.63 0.11 0.47
N PHE A 26 25.25 1.27 0.26
CA PHE A 26 24.58 2.41 -0.34
C PHE A 26 24.24 2.23 -1.81
N ASN A 27 25.06 1.46 -2.55
CA ASN A 27 24.80 1.09 -3.94
C ASN A 27 23.87 -0.12 -4.09
N LEU A 28 23.36 -0.67 -2.98
CA LEU A 28 22.48 -1.85 -2.94
C LEU A 28 23.09 -3.11 -3.59
N SER A 29 24.41 -3.17 -3.74
CA SER A 29 25.13 -4.36 -4.21
C SER A 29 25.34 -5.39 -3.09
N ASP A 30 25.19 -4.98 -1.84
CA ASP A 30 25.18 -5.82 -0.66
C ASP A 30 23.96 -5.48 0.21
N ALA A 31 23.14 -6.49 0.54
CA ALA A 31 21.92 -6.32 1.31
C ALA A 31 22.20 -6.19 2.81
N GLY A 32 21.50 -5.28 3.50
CA GLY A 32 21.53 -5.17 4.95
C GLY A 32 21.25 -3.76 5.47
N PRO A 33 21.25 -3.60 6.80
CA PRO A 33 20.84 -2.34 7.40
C PRO A 33 21.90 -1.25 7.22
N ILE A 34 21.43 -0.05 6.91
CA ILE A 34 22.22 1.18 6.79
C ILE A 34 21.77 2.19 7.86
N TYR A 35 20.49 2.48 7.85
CA TYR A 35 19.83 3.49 8.67
C TYR A 35 18.39 3.08 8.92
N THR A 36 17.90 3.19 10.15
CA THR A 36 16.59 2.64 10.57
C THR A 36 15.40 3.15 9.74
N ARG A 37 15.44 4.38 9.24
CA ARG A 37 14.37 4.87 8.34
C ARG A 37 14.27 4.08 7.03
N LEU A 38 15.37 3.49 6.56
CA LEU A 38 15.42 2.67 5.35
C LEU A 38 15.21 1.19 5.68
N THR A 39 15.96 0.69 6.66
CA THR A 39 15.94 -0.73 7.05
C THR A 39 16.26 -0.87 8.54
N ASN A 40 15.48 -1.70 9.22
CA ASN A 40 15.75 -2.11 10.60
C ASN A 40 15.34 -3.57 10.76
N PRO A 41 16.18 -4.44 11.31
CA PRO A 41 15.89 -5.87 11.45
C PRO A 41 14.59 -6.17 12.21
N THR A 42 14.18 -5.29 13.15
CA THR A 42 12.91 -5.46 13.87
C THR A 42 11.71 -5.23 12.95
N GLN A 43 11.74 -4.16 12.14
CA GLN A 43 10.69 -3.87 11.16
C GLN A 43 10.69 -4.93 10.05
N GLN A 44 11.88 -5.28 9.54
CA GLN A 44 12.02 -6.29 8.50
C GLN A 44 11.39 -7.63 8.89
N ALA A 45 11.57 -8.07 10.14
CA ALA A 45 10.96 -9.32 10.61
C ALA A 45 9.41 -9.28 10.58
N LEU A 46 8.80 -8.13 10.83
CA LEU A 46 7.36 -7.92 10.70
C LEU A 46 6.94 -7.91 9.22
N GLU A 47 7.66 -7.14 8.40
CA GLU A 47 7.39 -6.99 6.97
C GLU A 47 7.49 -8.33 6.24
N ASP A 48 8.54 -9.11 6.48
CA ASP A 48 8.71 -10.45 5.92
C ASP A 48 7.57 -11.40 6.34
N ARG A 49 7.14 -11.29 7.60
CA ARG A 49 6.05 -12.12 8.12
C ARG A 49 4.72 -11.77 7.47
N LEU A 50 4.40 -10.49 7.33
CA LEU A 50 3.17 -10.03 6.68
C LEU A 50 3.18 -10.39 5.19
N ALA A 51 4.28 -10.15 4.49
CA ALA A 51 4.41 -10.55 3.09
C ALA A 51 4.18 -12.06 2.91
N SER A 52 4.74 -12.89 3.79
CA SER A 52 4.53 -14.35 3.76
C SER A 52 3.09 -14.76 4.02
N LEU A 53 2.37 -14.08 4.92
CA LEU A 53 0.96 -14.39 5.24
C LEU A 53 0.02 -13.99 4.09
N GLU A 54 0.31 -12.89 3.42
CA GLU A 54 -0.47 -12.37 2.28
C GLU A 54 -0.03 -12.96 0.92
N CYS A 55 0.92 -13.91 0.90
CA CYS A 55 1.54 -14.41 -0.35
C CYS A 55 2.10 -13.27 -1.23
N GLY A 56 2.48 -12.15 -0.61
CA GLY A 56 3.01 -10.96 -1.26
C GLY A 56 4.51 -11.06 -1.51
N VAL A 57 4.99 -10.24 -2.43
CA VAL A 57 6.43 -10.15 -2.77
C VAL A 57 7.22 -9.45 -1.65
N ALA A 58 6.63 -8.42 -1.04
CA ALA A 58 7.22 -7.63 0.05
C ALA A 58 6.13 -6.91 0.83
N ALA A 59 6.50 -6.36 1.99
CA ALA A 59 5.67 -5.45 2.75
C ALA A 59 6.50 -4.24 3.23
N VAL A 60 5.83 -3.12 3.47
CA VAL A 60 6.43 -1.91 4.04
C VAL A 60 5.52 -1.42 5.15
N THR A 61 6.08 -1.18 6.33
CA THR A 61 5.33 -0.71 7.49
C THR A 61 5.30 0.82 7.59
N PHE A 62 4.15 1.35 7.96
CA PHE A 62 3.93 2.78 8.20
C PHE A 62 3.38 3.03 9.61
N ALA A 63 3.45 4.27 10.08
CA ALA A 63 2.96 4.66 11.41
C ALA A 63 1.41 4.69 11.51
N SER A 64 0.70 4.66 10.38
CA SER A 64 -0.76 4.60 10.30
C SER A 64 -1.24 4.10 8.95
N GLY A 65 -2.49 3.59 8.88
CA GLY A 65 -3.12 3.23 7.62
C GLY A 65 -3.19 4.39 6.63
N MET A 66 -3.59 5.59 7.09
CA MET A 66 -3.61 6.79 6.25
C MET A 66 -2.24 7.15 5.64
N ALA A 67 -1.15 6.90 6.38
CA ALA A 67 0.21 7.08 5.86
C ALA A 67 0.53 6.03 4.79
N ALA A 68 0.12 4.78 5.01
CA ALA A 68 0.30 3.69 4.05
C ALA A 68 -0.48 3.94 2.75
N GLU A 69 -1.76 4.31 2.85
CA GLU A 69 -2.61 4.66 1.69
C GLU A 69 -2.00 5.81 0.89
N THR A 70 -1.67 6.91 1.57
CA THR A 70 -1.07 8.09 0.92
C THR A 70 0.23 7.72 0.21
N ALA A 71 1.11 6.95 0.86
CA ALA A 71 2.37 6.51 0.26
C ALA A 71 2.13 5.58 -0.94
N ALA A 72 1.20 4.63 -0.86
CA ALA A 72 0.85 3.74 -1.96
C ALA A 72 0.37 4.52 -3.18
N ILE A 73 -0.52 5.49 -2.99
CA ILE A 73 -1.05 6.33 -4.07
C ILE A 73 0.05 7.21 -4.68
N LEU A 74 0.83 7.92 -3.86
CA LEU A 74 1.90 8.80 -4.34
C LEU A 74 3.06 8.04 -5.00
N ASN A 75 3.21 6.75 -4.73
CA ASN A 75 4.17 5.90 -5.43
C ASN A 75 3.73 5.56 -6.86
N LEU A 76 2.42 5.58 -7.15
CA LEU A 76 1.85 5.21 -8.44
C LEU A 76 1.43 6.42 -9.27
N ALA A 77 0.98 7.50 -8.62
CA ALA A 77 0.35 8.66 -9.25
C ALA A 77 1.08 9.96 -8.93
N SER A 78 1.11 10.84 -9.91
CA SER A 78 1.68 12.19 -9.86
C SER A 78 0.65 13.22 -10.32
N ALA A 79 1.01 14.51 -10.29
CA ALA A 79 0.13 15.58 -10.78
C ALA A 79 -0.28 15.33 -12.24
N GLY A 80 -1.57 15.37 -12.50
CA GLY A 80 -2.18 15.05 -13.79
C GLY A 80 -2.69 13.61 -13.91
N ASP A 81 -2.39 12.74 -12.95
CA ASP A 81 -2.86 11.36 -12.92
C ASP A 81 -4.24 11.22 -12.25
N HIS A 82 -4.83 10.05 -12.40
CA HIS A 82 -6.19 9.74 -12.00
C HIS A 82 -6.26 8.41 -11.23
N ILE A 83 -7.17 8.33 -10.25
CA ILE A 83 -7.51 7.13 -9.49
C ILE A 83 -9.01 6.87 -9.61
N VAL A 84 -9.43 5.62 -9.76
CA VAL A 84 -10.82 5.20 -9.64
C VAL A 84 -11.03 4.58 -8.27
N THR A 85 -12.09 4.96 -7.57
CA THR A 85 -12.31 4.51 -6.19
C THR A 85 -13.77 4.16 -5.90
N SER A 86 -13.99 3.25 -4.94
CA SER A 86 -15.29 3.00 -4.34
C SER A 86 -15.78 4.27 -3.61
N PRO A 87 -17.09 4.54 -3.57
CA PRO A 87 -17.69 5.57 -2.71
C PRO A 87 -17.86 5.12 -1.25
N ARG A 88 -17.63 3.83 -0.95
CA ARG A 88 -17.85 3.23 0.37
C ARG A 88 -16.53 3.14 1.12
N LEU A 89 -16.04 4.29 1.62
CA LEU A 89 -14.72 4.43 2.22
C LEU A 89 -14.79 4.98 3.65
N TYR A 90 -13.75 4.72 4.41
CA TYR A 90 -13.48 5.44 5.65
C TYR A 90 -13.41 6.95 5.40
N GLY A 91 -14.01 7.76 6.29
CA GLY A 91 -14.09 9.21 6.09
C GLY A 91 -12.74 9.93 5.93
N GLY A 92 -11.67 9.39 6.53
CA GLY A 92 -10.31 9.90 6.32
C GLY A 92 -9.82 9.65 4.89
N THR A 93 -10.06 8.47 4.35
CA THR A 93 -9.74 8.07 2.98
C THR A 93 -10.58 8.85 1.98
N GLU A 94 -11.88 9.02 2.24
CA GLU A 94 -12.74 9.88 1.42
C GLU A 94 -12.19 11.31 1.34
N THR A 95 -11.80 11.89 2.47
CA THR A 95 -11.17 13.22 2.52
C THR A 95 -9.83 13.25 1.78
N LEU A 96 -9.03 12.18 1.85
CA LEU A 96 -7.79 12.07 1.09
C LEU A 96 -8.08 12.19 -0.41
N PHE A 97 -9.04 11.44 -0.95
CA PHE A 97 -9.38 11.45 -2.37
C PHE A 97 -10.10 12.71 -2.84
N GLN A 98 -11.03 13.25 -2.02
CA GLN A 98 -11.83 14.40 -2.43
C GLN A 98 -11.12 15.76 -2.23
N VAL A 99 -10.21 15.85 -1.26
CA VAL A 99 -9.63 17.14 -0.86
C VAL A 99 -8.11 17.17 -0.97
N THR A 100 -7.42 16.15 -0.44
CA THR A 100 -5.96 16.20 -0.31
C THR A 100 -5.26 15.93 -1.64
N LEU A 101 -5.60 14.84 -2.31
CA LEU A 101 -4.99 14.45 -3.59
C LEU A 101 -5.24 15.48 -4.71
N PRO A 102 -6.44 16.10 -4.85
CA PRO A 102 -6.65 17.16 -5.82
C PRO A 102 -5.73 18.38 -5.63
N ARG A 103 -5.35 18.71 -4.39
CA ARG A 103 -4.36 19.77 -4.12
C ARG A 103 -2.95 19.42 -4.62
N LEU A 104 -2.67 18.13 -4.78
CA LEU A 104 -1.44 17.60 -5.36
C LEU A 104 -1.55 17.38 -6.87
N GLY A 105 -2.70 17.71 -7.47
CA GLY A 105 -2.97 17.53 -8.90
C GLY A 105 -3.38 16.12 -9.29
N ILE A 106 -3.70 15.24 -8.33
CA ILE A 106 -4.18 13.88 -8.57
C ILE A 106 -5.68 13.88 -8.39
N ASN A 107 -6.44 13.50 -9.42
CA ASN A 107 -7.89 13.47 -9.38
C ASN A 107 -8.41 12.05 -9.10
N ALA A 108 -9.58 11.96 -8.51
CA ALA A 108 -10.26 10.69 -8.28
C ALA A 108 -11.69 10.70 -8.81
N THR A 109 -12.14 9.59 -9.39
CA THR A 109 -13.53 9.32 -9.71
C THR A 109 -14.07 8.25 -8.79
N PHE A 110 -15.13 8.56 -8.09
CA PHE A 110 -15.90 7.59 -7.30
C PHE A 110 -16.89 6.89 -8.24
N VAL A 111 -16.87 5.54 -8.24
CA VAL A 111 -17.81 4.78 -9.06
C VAL A 111 -19.26 4.95 -8.56
N ASP A 112 -20.21 4.89 -9.45
CA ASP A 112 -21.64 5.02 -9.10
C ASP A 112 -22.14 3.78 -8.35
N ASP A 113 -21.73 2.59 -8.80
CA ASP A 113 -22.08 1.31 -8.18
C ASP A 113 -20.82 0.44 -8.02
N PRO A 114 -20.28 0.28 -6.80
CA PRO A 114 -19.09 -0.52 -6.58
C PRO A 114 -19.32 -2.03 -6.70
N ASP A 115 -20.60 -2.49 -6.73
CA ASP A 115 -20.95 -3.90 -6.92
C ASP A 115 -21.04 -4.28 -8.41
N ASP A 116 -21.07 -3.29 -9.31
CA ASP A 116 -21.09 -3.50 -10.76
C ASP A 116 -19.70 -3.26 -11.38
N PRO A 117 -19.01 -4.31 -11.89
CA PRO A 117 -17.75 -4.16 -12.62
C PRO A 117 -17.80 -3.18 -13.79
N ALA A 118 -18.97 -3.02 -14.43
CA ALA A 118 -19.12 -2.07 -15.54
C ALA A 118 -19.02 -0.61 -15.05
N SER A 119 -19.43 -0.32 -13.82
CA SER A 119 -19.26 0.99 -13.20
C SER A 119 -17.78 1.35 -13.02
N TRP A 120 -16.96 0.38 -12.60
CA TRP A 120 -15.50 0.54 -12.52
C TRP A 120 -14.87 0.76 -13.89
N GLN A 121 -15.25 -0.07 -14.86
CA GLN A 121 -14.72 0.03 -16.22
C GLN A 121 -15.03 1.39 -16.87
N SER A 122 -16.23 1.92 -16.67
CA SER A 122 -16.66 3.20 -17.24
C SER A 122 -15.95 4.42 -16.65
N ALA A 123 -15.46 4.31 -15.40
CA ALA A 123 -14.75 5.36 -14.68
C ALA A 123 -13.26 5.45 -15.06
N ILE A 124 -12.70 4.43 -15.75
CA ILE A 124 -11.28 4.41 -16.13
C ILE A 124 -11.00 5.42 -17.25
N GLN A 125 -9.93 6.19 -17.06
CA GLN A 125 -9.44 7.21 -17.99
C GLN A 125 -8.02 6.84 -18.48
N PRO A 126 -7.53 7.43 -19.59
CA PRO A 126 -6.19 7.14 -20.10
C PRO A 126 -5.04 7.40 -19.10
N ASN A 127 -5.26 8.28 -18.14
CA ASN A 127 -4.31 8.65 -17.08
C ASN A 127 -4.62 7.97 -15.73
N THR A 128 -5.52 6.98 -15.69
CA THR A 128 -5.78 6.20 -14.47
C THR A 128 -4.54 5.36 -14.11
N LYS A 129 -4.13 5.41 -12.85
CA LYS A 129 -2.95 4.72 -12.33
C LYS A 129 -3.27 3.57 -11.39
N ALA A 130 -4.43 3.60 -10.74
CA ALA A 130 -4.88 2.53 -9.84
C ALA A 130 -6.39 2.57 -9.66
N LEU A 131 -6.95 1.43 -9.26
CA LEU A 131 -8.24 1.34 -8.61
C LEU A 131 -8.02 1.22 -7.10
N TYR A 132 -8.94 1.77 -6.29
CA TYR A 132 -8.86 1.73 -4.83
C TYR A 132 -10.21 1.35 -4.22
N ALA A 133 -10.21 0.48 -3.22
CA ALA A 133 -11.39 0.12 -2.47
C ALA A 133 -11.04 -0.42 -1.07
N GLU A 134 -12.06 -0.55 -0.20
CA GLU A 134 -11.98 -1.26 1.06
C GLU A 134 -12.65 -2.63 0.95
N THR A 135 -12.11 -3.63 1.65
CA THR A 135 -12.72 -4.98 1.69
C THR A 135 -14.14 -4.94 2.26
N PHE A 136 -14.32 -4.18 3.35
CA PHE A 136 -15.62 -3.88 3.94
C PHE A 136 -15.90 -2.39 3.81
N GLY A 137 -16.91 -2.05 3.03
CA GLY A 137 -17.32 -0.67 2.82
C GLY A 137 -17.73 0.04 4.10
N ASN A 138 -17.28 1.27 4.28
CA ASN A 138 -17.59 2.08 5.45
C ASN A 138 -18.61 3.17 5.07
N PRO A 139 -19.73 3.34 5.81
CA PRO A 139 -20.11 2.66 7.06
C PRO A 139 -21.05 1.44 6.87
N ILE A 140 -21.36 1.05 5.65
CA ILE A 140 -22.45 0.10 5.32
C ILE A 140 -22.04 -1.34 5.66
N ALA A 141 -20.72 -1.63 5.73
CA ALA A 141 -20.15 -2.95 5.99
C ALA A 141 -20.49 -4.02 4.93
N ASP A 142 -20.78 -3.60 3.71
CA ASP A 142 -20.87 -4.47 2.55
C ASP A 142 -19.50 -5.00 2.13
N ILE A 143 -19.50 -6.09 1.41
CA ILE A 143 -18.28 -6.80 1.03
C ILE A 143 -17.99 -6.55 -0.45
N LEU A 144 -16.80 -6.05 -0.76
CA LEU A 144 -16.34 -5.88 -2.13
C LEU A 144 -16.10 -7.24 -2.80
N ASP A 145 -16.56 -7.42 -4.03
CA ASP A 145 -16.11 -8.50 -4.90
C ASP A 145 -14.71 -8.18 -5.46
N ILE A 146 -13.68 -8.41 -4.61
CA ILE A 146 -12.28 -8.13 -4.95
C ILE A 146 -11.87 -8.81 -6.26
N PRO A 147 -12.16 -10.11 -6.52
CA PRO A 147 -11.84 -10.76 -7.78
C PRO A 147 -12.41 -10.02 -9.00
N ALA A 148 -13.68 -9.66 -8.97
CA ALA A 148 -14.33 -8.98 -10.11
C ALA A 148 -13.72 -7.60 -10.38
N VAL A 149 -13.44 -6.81 -9.35
CA VAL A 149 -12.79 -5.49 -9.50
C VAL A 149 -11.33 -5.64 -9.92
N ALA A 150 -10.62 -6.65 -9.44
CA ALA A 150 -9.25 -6.95 -9.84
C ALA A 150 -9.17 -7.33 -11.34
N GLU A 151 -10.15 -8.08 -11.87
CA GLU A 151 -10.22 -8.37 -13.30
C GLU A 151 -10.33 -7.09 -14.13
N VAL A 152 -11.18 -6.13 -13.72
CA VAL A 152 -11.28 -4.83 -14.39
C VAL A 152 -9.95 -4.07 -14.33
N ALA A 153 -9.31 -4.00 -13.16
CA ALA A 153 -8.03 -3.32 -13.00
C ALA A 153 -6.96 -3.92 -13.91
N HIS A 154 -6.79 -5.23 -13.88
CA HIS A 154 -5.77 -5.94 -14.65
C HIS A 154 -6.01 -5.88 -16.16
N ALA A 155 -7.28 -5.93 -16.62
CA ALA A 155 -7.63 -5.75 -18.02
C ALA A 155 -7.20 -4.37 -18.55
N ASN A 156 -7.15 -3.36 -17.68
CA ASN A 156 -6.71 -2.00 -17.99
C ASN A 156 -5.25 -1.72 -17.57
N GLN A 157 -4.50 -2.76 -17.19
CA GLN A 157 -3.08 -2.71 -16.84
C GLN A 157 -2.76 -1.76 -15.66
N VAL A 158 -3.69 -1.62 -14.72
CA VAL A 158 -3.51 -0.87 -13.48
C VAL A 158 -3.68 -1.78 -12.27
N PRO A 159 -3.01 -1.51 -11.14
CA PRO A 159 -3.22 -2.28 -9.91
C PRO A 159 -4.55 -1.92 -9.24
N LEU A 160 -5.08 -2.89 -8.48
CA LEU A 160 -6.09 -2.65 -7.46
C LEU A 160 -5.40 -2.53 -6.10
N ILE A 161 -5.64 -1.44 -5.39
CA ILE A 161 -5.24 -1.23 -4.00
C ILE A 161 -6.45 -1.53 -3.12
N VAL A 162 -6.29 -2.40 -2.12
CA VAL A 162 -7.38 -2.76 -1.20
C VAL A 162 -6.97 -2.44 0.23
N ASP A 163 -7.73 -1.58 0.87
CA ASP A 163 -7.64 -1.41 2.33
C ASP A 163 -8.39 -2.57 3.00
N ASN A 164 -7.62 -3.43 3.65
CA ASN A 164 -8.12 -4.63 4.33
C ASN A 164 -8.16 -4.46 5.85
N THR A 165 -8.19 -3.24 6.36
CA THR A 165 -8.14 -2.93 7.80
C THR A 165 -9.19 -3.71 8.60
N MET A 166 -10.43 -3.77 8.12
CA MET A 166 -11.52 -4.43 8.83
C MET A 166 -11.50 -5.95 8.72
N ALA A 167 -10.77 -6.52 7.75
CA ALA A 167 -10.72 -7.95 7.50
C ALA A 167 -9.42 -8.61 8.00
N LEU A 168 -8.48 -7.86 8.57
CA LEU A 168 -7.16 -8.39 9.00
C LEU A 168 -7.26 -9.65 9.87
N SER A 169 -8.21 -9.70 10.79
CA SER A 169 -8.41 -10.87 11.66
C SER A 169 -8.94 -12.10 10.92
N LEU A 170 -9.64 -11.92 9.80
CA LEU A 170 -10.23 -13.02 9.02
C LEU A 170 -9.21 -13.68 8.10
N ILE A 171 -8.30 -12.94 7.53
CA ILE A 171 -7.30 -13.48 6.60
C ILE A 171 -6.22 -14.31 7.29
N HIS A 172 -6.09 -14.19 8.62
CA HIS A 172 -5.09 -14.91 9.41
C HIS A 172 -5.69 -16.00 10.31
N ILE A 173 -6.99 -16.22 10.24
CA ILE A 173 -7.67 -17.33 10.92
C ILE A 173 -7.72 -18.54 10.03
#